data_076ab6917ca23d5d972b0847353ec4b3
#
_entry.id   076ab6917ca23d5d972b0847353ec4b3
#
_cell.length_a   1.000
_cell.length_b   1.000
_cell.length_c   1.000
_cell.angle_alpha   90.00
_cell.angle_beta   90.00
_cell.angle_gamma   90.00
#
_symmetry.space_group_name_H-M   'P 1'
#
loop_
_entity.id
_entity.type
_entity.pdbx_description
1 polymer ?
#
loop_
_entity_poly.entity_id
_entity_poly.type
_entity_poly.pdbx_seq_one_letter_code
_entity_poly.pdbx_strand_id
1 'polypeptide(L)'
;IVCFTLISEFYKNNDDPEGLVNVINYYLNRMSKIVLKNGGTIDKYMGDCIMAFWNAPLDCPNHAEMAVQTGIECAIETQKLKKEFKEKGLPDINIGSGVNTGTCIVGNMGSENRLDYSVIGDAVNLAARLEAATRNYKDDNGNVAPLIYSSYTKEQLKNIKSEELDRIFVKGKKELVTIYKPVTNLMEGYDLASKEKDQTNSKKDN
;
A
#
# COMPACT_ATOMS: atom_id res chain seq x y z
N ILE A 1 7.46 0.83 4.67
CA ILE A 1 8.57 0.01 4.09
C ILE A 1 8.87 -1.17 5.02
N VAL A 2 9.05 -2.36 4.47
CA VAL A 2 9.52 -3.52 5.22
C VAL A 2 11.05 -3.41 5.38
N CYS A 3 11.53 -3.64 6.62
CA CYS A 3 12.97 -3.51 6.94
C CYS A 3 13.55 -2.10 6.70
N PHE A 4 12.77 -1.06 6.96
CA PHE A 4 13.22 0.34 6.86
C PHE A 4 14.50 0.62 7.65
N THR A 5 14.73 -0.12 8.75
CA THR A 5 15.95 -0.02 9.57
C THR A 5 17.23 -0.19 8.74
N LEU A 6 17.24 -1.09 7.75
CA LEU A 6 18.41 -1.30 6.89
C LEU A 6 18.75 -0.05 6.05
N ILE A 7 17.72 0.64 5.55
CA ILE A 7 17.90 1.90 4.80
C ILE A 7 18.41 2.98 5.75
N SER A 8 17.80 3.09 6.93
CA SER A 8 18.20 4.06 7.94
C SER A 8 19.64 3.84 8.43
N GLU A 9 20.04 2.59 8.68
CA GLU A 9 21.41 2.24 9.07
C GLU A 9 22.42 2.53 7.96
N PHE A 10 22.08 2.27 6.70
CA PHE A 10 22.93 2.59 5.56
C PHE A 10 23.30 4.07 5.54
N TYR A 11 22.33 4.97 5.63
CA TYR A 11 22.57 6.41 5.62
C TYR A 11 23.26 6.89 6.90
N LYS A 12 22.93 6.31 8.05
CA LYS A 12 23.63 6.59 9.31
C LYS A 12 25.12 6.23 9.22
N ASN A 13 25.45 5.07 8.67
CA ASN A 13 26.83 4.61 8.54
C ASN A 13 27.65 5.42 7.52
N ASN A 14 26.98 6.09 6.59
CA ASN A 14 27.60 6.98 5.62
C ASN A 14 27.56 8.46 6.05
N ASP A 15 27.09 8.76 7.27
CA ASP A 15 26.92 10.13 7.81
C ASP A 15 26.11 11.04 6.86
N ASP A 16 25.06 10.49 6.25
CA ASP A 16 24.23 11.17 5.25
C ASP A 16 22.73 11.23 5.67
N PRO A 17 22.36 12.03 6.68
CA PRO A 17 20.98 12.18 7.11
C PRO A 17 20.09 12.82 6.06
N GLU A 18 20.63 13.70 5.21
CA GLU A 18 19.89 14.35 4.14
C GLU A 18 19.51 13.33 3.04
N GLY A 19 20.41 12.42 2.70
CA GLY A 19 20.14 11.32 1.78
C GLY A 19 19.00 10.42 2.27
N LEU A 20 18.92 10.15 3.58
CA LEU A 20 17.80 9.41 4.16
C LEU A 20 16.46 10.14 3.94
N VAL A 21 16.41 11.45 4.20
CA VAL A 21 15.20 12.25 3.98
C VAL A 21 14.81 12.26 2.50
N ASN A 22 15.80 12.42 1.62
CA ASN A 22 15.58 12.44 0.17
C ASN A 22 15.02 11.10 -0.34
N VAL A 23 15.53 9.96 0.12
CA VAL A 23 15.05 8.65 -0.31
C VAL A 23 13.66 8.35 0.22
N ILE A 24 13.34 8.75 1.46
CA ILE A 24 11.97 8.64 2.00
C ILE A 24 11.01 9.48 1.18
N ASN A 25 11.33 10.75 0.94
CA ASN A 25 10.50 11.65 0.15
C ASN A 25 10.30 11.14 -1.29
N TYR A 26 11.33 10.57 -1.90
CA TYR A 26 11.24 9.97 -3.22
C TYR A 26 10.25 8.79 -3.25
N TYR A 27 10.35 7.89 -2.27
CA TYR A 27 9.43 6.79 -2.10
C TYR A 27 7.99 7.27 -1.84
N LEU A 28 7.79 8.15 -0.86
CA LEU A 28 6.47 8.68 -0.50
C LEU A 28 5.79 9.37 -1.69
N ASN A 29 6.53 10.16 -2.48
CA ASN A 29 6.01 10.80 -3.68
C ASN A 29 5.51 9.80 -4.73
N ARG A 30 6.24 8.70 -4.94
CA ARG A 30 5.87 7.65 -5.90
C ARG A 30 4.58 6.96 -5.46
N MET A 31 4.50 6.54 -4.20
CA MET A 31 3.34 5.84 -3.65
C MET A 31 2.11 6.74 -3.53
N SER A 32 2.29 7.98 -3.09
CA SER A 32 1.19 8.95 -2.97
C SER A 32 0.52 9.27 -4.30
N LYS A 33 1.29 9.35 -5.39
CA LYS A 33 0.73 9.53 -6.74
C LYS A 33 -0.20 8.38 -7.12
N ILE A 34 0.12 7.14 -6.72
CA ILE A 34 -0.73 5.97 -6.98
C ILE A 34 -2.00 6.04 -6.15
N VAL A 35 -1.89 6.38 -4.85
CA VAL A 35 -3.04 6.53 -3.96
C VAL A 35 -4.02 7.57 -4.53
N LEU A 36 -3.53 8.77 -4.86
CA LEU A 36 -4.35 9.87 -5.38
C LEU A 36 -4.95 9.54 -6.76
N LYS A 37 -4.18 8.92 -7.66
CA LYS A 37 -4.66 8.48 -8.98
C LYS A 37 -5.86 7.53 -8.87
N ASN A 38 -5.86 6.67 -7.85
CA ASN A 38 -6.92 5.69 -7.59
C ASN A 38 -8.02 6.23 -6.66
N GLY A 39 -8.13 7.55 -6.49
CA GLY A 39 -9.19 8.20 -5.72
C GLY A 39 -9.08 8.04 -4.20
N GLY A 40 -7.90 7.68 -3.70
CA GLY A 40 -7.64 7.61 -2.28
C GLY A 40 -7.39 8.99 -1.67
N THR A 41 -7.82 9.17 -0.43
CA THR A 41 -7.50 10.32 0.41
C THR A 41 -6.35 9.94 1.34
N ILE A 42 -5.24 10.67 1.28
CA ILE A 42 -4.11 10.47 2.20
C ILE A 42 -4.47 11.13 3.52
N ASP A 43 -4.50 10.35 4.59
CA ASP A 43 -4.69 10.85 5.95
C ASP A 43 -3.39 11.50 6.46
N LYS A 44 -2.34 10.70 6.57
CA LYS A 44 -1.04 11.16 7.08
C LYS A 44 0.11 10.24 6.65
N TYR A 45 1.30 10.79 6.82
CA TYR A 45 2.54 10.03 6.78
C TYR A 45 3.03 9.77 8.21
N MET A 46 3.45 8.54 8.49
CA MET A 46 4.04 8.12 9.75
C MET A 46 5.41 7.52 9.46
N GLY A 47 6.43 8.41 9.37
CA GLY A 47 7.74 8.01 8.87
C GLY A 47 7.66 7.58 7.40
N ASP A 48 7.96 6.32 7.13
CA ASP A 48 7.88 5.69 5.81
C ASP A 48 6.51 5.07 5.50
N CYS A 49 5.55 5.18 6.41
CA CYS A 49 4.20 4.64 6.24
C CYS A 49 3.24 5.71 5.69
N ILE A 50 2.37 5.28 4.78
CA ILE A 50 1.26 6.08 4.24
C ILE A 50 -0.04 5.50 4.78
N MET A 51 -0.84 6.32 5.46
CA MET A 51 -2.21 6.01 5.82
C MET A 51 -3.16 6.69 4.84
N ALA A 52 -4.04 5.92 4.22
CA ALA A 52 -5.00 6.42 3.24
C ALA A 52 -6.34 5.71 3.36
N PHE A 53 -7.40 6.36 2.90
CA PHE A 53 -8.75 5.80 2.89
C PHE A 53 -9.51 6.22 1.63
N TRP A 54 -10.62 5.54 1.34
CA TRP A 54 -11.48 5.76 0.17
C TRP A 54 -12.92 6.00 0.61
N ASN A 55 -13.73 6.53 -0.28
CA ASN A 55 -15.15 6.84 -0.08
C ASN A 55 -15.41 8.01 0.88
N ALA A 56 -14.43 8.89 1.06
CA ALA A 56 -14.57 10.18 1.71
C ALA A 56 -13.39 11.09 1.35
N PRO A 57 -13.56 12.40 1.19
CA PRO A 57 -14.83 13.14 1.25
C PRO A 57 -15.72 12.93 0.02
N LEU A 58 -15.19 12.30 -1.04
CA LEU A 58 -15.92 12.01 -2.25
C LEU A 58 -16.41 10.55 -2.25
N ASP A 59 -17.64 10.34 -2.71
CA ASP A 59 -18.20 9.00 -2.85
C ASP A 59 -17.39 8.17 -3.85
N CYS A 60 -17.07 6.94 -3.44
CA CYS A 60 -16.38 5.95 -4.25
C CYS A 60 -17.05 4.58 -4.07
N PRO A 61 -18.08 4.25 -4.84
CA PRO A 61 -18.86 3.02 -4.66
C PRO A 61 -18.05 1.73 -4.78
N ASN A 62 -16.94 1.77 -5.49
CA ASN A 62 -15.98 0.66 -5.63
C ASN A 62 -14.72 0.84 -4.78
N HIS A 63 -14.84 1.54 -3.65
CA HIS A 63 -13.72 1.90 -2.76
C HIS A 63 -12.82 0.71 -2.36
N ALA A 64 -13.40 -0.45 -2.07
CA ALA A 64 -12.64 -1.65 -1.69
C ALA A 64 -11.74 -2.13 -2.84
N GLU A 65 -12.28 -2.14 -4.07
CA GLU A 65 -11.54 -2.52 -5.27
C GLU A 65 -10.44 -1.51 -5.59
N MET A 66 -10.73 -0.21 -5.49
CA MET A 66 -9.72 0.84 -5.70
C MET A 66 -8.60 0.80 -4.68
N ALA A 67 -8.92 0.50 -3.41
CA ALA A 67 -7.90 0.32 -2.36
C ALA A 67 -6.97 -0.88 -2.64
N VAL A 68 -7.54 -2.03 -3.03
CA VAL A 68 -6.74 -3.23 -3.36
C VAL A 68 -5.94 -2.99 -4.64
N GLN A 69 -6.52 -2.38 -5.67
CA GLN A 69 -5.82 -2.00 -6.89
C GLN A 69 -4.63 -1.07 -6.60
N THR A 70 -4.81 -0.11 -5.69
CA THR A 70 -3.72 0.76 -5.22
C THR A 70 -2.59 -0.05 -4.60
N GLY A 71 -2.90 -1.01 -3.73
CA GLY A 71 -1.89 -1.89 -3.14
C GLY A 71 -1.12 -2.71 -4.18
N ILE A 72 -1.81 -3.21 -5.21
CA ILE A 72 -1.19 -3.92 -6.35
C ILE A 72 -0.25 -2.98 -7.11
N GLU A 73 -0.71 -1.79 -7.48
CA GLU A 73 0.11 -0.80 -8.20
C GLU A 73 1.32 -0.35 -7.39
N CYS A 74 1.18 -0.17 -6.07
CA CYS A 74 2.30 0.13 -5.18
C CYS A 74 3.32 -1.02 -5.13
N ALA A 75 2.87 -2.27 -5.13
CA ALA A 75 3.76 -3.43 -5.19
C ALA A 75 4.55 -3.47 -6.51
N ILE A 76 3.89 -3.22 -7.64
CA ILE A 76 4.53 -3.13 -8.96
C ILE A 76 5.55 -1.99 -8.98
N GLU A 77 5.19 -0.82 -8.45
CA GLU A 77 6.08 0.34 -8.40
C GLU A 77 7.30 0.08 -7.51
N THR A 78 7.12 -0.68 -6.43
CA THR A 78 8.24 -1.12 -5.57
C THR A 78 9.25 -1.97 -6.33
N GLN A 79 8.81 -2.83 -7.26
CA GLN A 79 9.76 -3.61 -8.08
C GLN A 79 10.63 -2.72 -8.98
N LYS A 80 10.09 -1.59 -9.46
CA LYS A 80 10.88 -0.60 -10.21
C LYS A 80 11.87 0.11 -9.28
N LEU A 81 11.41 0.52 -8.09
CA LEU A 81 12.28 1.13 -7.08
C LEU A 81 13.42 0.22 -6.67
N LYS A 82 13.18 -1.09 -6.53
CA LYS A 82 14.25 -2.07 -6.25
C LYS A 82 15.35 -2.04 -7.29
N LYS A 83 14.99 -2.01 -8.58
CA LYS A 83 15.98 -1.93 -9.68
C LYS A 83 16.78 -0.64 -9.60
N GLU A 84 16.09 0.50 -9.44
CA GLU A 84 16.72 1.82 -9.32
C GLU A 84 17.66 1.88 -8.08
N PHE A 85 17.26 1.32 -6.94
CA PHE A 85 18.07 1.29 -5.72
C PHE A 85 19.31 0.42 -5.91
N LYS A 86 19.16 -0.76 -6.52
CA LYS A 86 20.28 -1.65 -6.84
C LYS A 86 21.30 -0.99 -7.75
N GLU A 87 20.86 -0.27 -8.80
CA GLU A 87 21.73 0.48 -9.72
C GLU A 87 22.51 1.60 -9.03
N LYS A 88 21.91 2.18 -7.97
CA LYS A 88 22.53 3.25 -7.16
C LYS A 88 23.33 2.71 -5.96
N GLY A 89 23.43 1.39 -5.78
CA GLY A 89 24.11 0.78 -4.63
C GLY A 89 23.41 1.01 -3.27
N LEU A 90 22.10 1.33 -3.31
CA LEU A 90 21.26 1.53 -2.13
C LEU A 90 20.71 0.19 -1.61
N PRO A 91 20.36 0.11 -0.32
CA PRO A 91 19.70 -1.07 0.24
C PRO A 91 18.40 -1.43 -0.48
N ASP A 92 18.07 -2.73 -0.47
CA ASP A 92 16.82 -3.22 -1.06
C ASP A 92 15.59 -2.66 -0.36
N ILE A 93 14.53 -2.38 -1.13
CA ILE A 93 13.27 -1.83 -0.64
C ILE A 93 12.13 -2.82 -0.87
N ASN A 94 11.34 -3.06 0.18
CA ASN A 94 10.12 -3.86 0.14
C ASN A 94 9.00 -3.11 0.84
N ILE A 95 7.75 -3.38 0.45
CA ILE A 95 6.58 -2.84 1.13
C ILE A 95 5.70 -3.94 1.70
N GLY A 96 4.94 -3.60 2.75
CA GLY A 96 3.78 -4.32 3.21
C GLY A 96 2.57 -3.39 3.19
N SER A 97 1.47 -3.83 2.63
CA SER A 97 0.22 -3.08 2.58
C SER A 97 -0.90 -3.90 3.22
N GLY A 98 -1.68 -3.27 4.09
CA GLY A 98 -2.87 -3.85 4.71
C GLY A 98 -4.12 -3.11 4.28
N VAL A 99 -5.09 -3.79 3.68
CA VAL A 99 -6.38 -3.19 3.29
C VAL A 99 -7.52 -3.84 4.04
N ASN A 100 -8.37 -3.02 4.65
CA ASN A 100 -9.58 -3.47 5.30
C ASN A 100 -10.76 -2.55 4.97
N THR A 101 -11.94 -3.13 4.86
CA THR A 101 -13.19 -2.42 4.62
C THR A 101 -14.09 -2.54 5.83
N GLY A 102 -14.69 -1.43 6.25
CA GLY A 102 -15.61 -1.39 7.37
C GLY A 102 -16.06 0.01 7.71
N THR A 103 -17.03 0.11 8.61
CA THR A 103 -17.56 1.40 9.07
C THR A 103 -16.49 2.18 9.81
N CYS A 104 -16.30 3.43 9.40
CA CYS A 104 -15.35 4.37 9.98
C CYS A 104 -16.02 5.73 10.19
N ILE A 105 -15.47 6.51 11.11
CA ILE A 105 -15.82 7.92 11.30
C ILE A 105 -14.73 8.74 10.61
N VAL A 106 -15.16 9.62 9.69
CA VAL A 106 -14.26 10.51 8.95
C VAL A 106 -14.65 11.95 9.22
N GLY A 107 -13.68 12.80 9.45
CA GLY A 107 -13.92 14.22 9.67
C GLY A 107 -12.71 14.95 10.23
N ASN A 108 -12.89 16.23 10.55
CA ASN A 108 -11.86 17.02 11.21
C ASN A 108 -11.72 16.59 12.68
N MET A 109 -10.54 16.18 13.04
CA MET A 109 -10.20 15.67 14.38
C MET A 109 -8.94 16.35 14.90
N GLY A 110 -8.93 16.72 16.16
CA GLY A 110 -7.77 17.34 16.78
C GLY A 110 -8.12 18.23 17.96
N SER A 111 -7.30 19.24 18.18
CA SER A 111 -7.48 20.27 19.19
C SER A 111 -7.90 21.60 18.56
N GLU A 112 -8.19 22.60 19.41
CA GLU A 112 -8.51 23.95 18.95
C GLU A 112 -7.40 24.57 18.08
N ASN A 113 -6.15 24.17 18.29
CA ASN A 113 -5.00 24.71 17.61
C ASN A 113 -4.56 23.92 16.36
N ARG A 114 -5.06 22.68 16.20
CA ARG A 114 -4.71 21.83 15.07
C ARG A 114 -5.82 20.83 14.79
N LEU A 115 -6.36 20.87 13.58
CA LEU A 115 -7.34 19.94 13.06
C LEU A 115 -6.75 19.21 11.85
N ASP A 116 -6.83 17.90 11.87
CA ASP A 116 -6.48 17.04 10.73
C ASP A 116 -7.78 16.37 10.23
N TYR A 117 -8.00 16.34 8.91
CA TYR A 117 -9.06 15.54 8.31
C TYR A 117 -8.61 14.08 8.30
N SER A 118 -9.21 13.27 9.15
CA SER A 118 -8.72 11.94 9.49
C SER A 118 -9.85 10.92 9.61
N VAL A 119 -9.47 9.65 9.71
CA VAL A 119 -10.38 8.50 9.85
C VAL A 119 -10.06 7.71 11.12
N ILE A 120 -11.11 7.34 11.87
CA ILE A 120 -11.00 6.47 13.05
C ILE A 120 -12.03 5.34 13.00
N GLY A 121 -11.70 4.22 13.62
CA GLY A 121 -12.56 3.07 13.77
C GLY A 121 -11.80 1.76 13.92
N ASP A 122 -12.51 0.71 14.35
CA ASP A 122 -11.92 -0.63 14.47
C ASP A 122 -11.43 -1.17 13.12
N ALA A 123 -12.09 -0.76 12.04
CA ALA A 123 -11.69 -1.12 10.69
C ALA A 123 -10.30 -0.57 10.33
N VAL A 124 -9.94 0.63 10.80
CA VAL A 124 -8.61 1.23 10.62
C VAL A 124 -7.55 0.43 11.39
N ASN A 125 -7.85 0.07 12.63
CA ASN A 125 -6.95 -0.74 13.45
C ASN A 125 -6.69 -2.12 12.82
N LEU A 126 -7.70 -2.71 12.18
CA LEU A 126 -7.52 -3.97 11.47
C LEU A 126 -6.60 -3.80 10.25
N ALA A 127 -6.78 -2.74 9.46
CA ALA A 127 -5.89 -2.47 8.31
C ALA A 127 -4.41 -2.36 8.74
N ALA A 128 -4.13 -1.64 9.83
CA ALA A 128 -2.78 -1.53 10.38
C ALA A 128 -2.19 -2.89 10.82
N ARG A 129 -3.02 -3.77 11.38
CA ARG A 129 -2.59 -5.13 11.76
C ARG A 129 -2.33 -6.01 10.56
N LEU A 130 -3.10 -5.87 9.47
CA LEU A 130 -2.88 -6.57 8.22
C LEU A 130 -1.56 -6.13 7.57
N GLU A 131 -1.26 -4.82 7.61
CA GLU A 131 0.05 -4.33 7.17
C GLU A 131 1.18 -5.00 7.96
N ALA A 132 1.11 -4.97 9.28
CA ALA A 132 2.12 -5.60 10.13
C ALA A 132 2.23 -7.12 9.88
N ALA A 133 1.12 -7.79 9.63
CA ALA A 133 1.09 -9.24 9.36
C ALA A 133 1.78 -9.63 8.05
N THR A 134 1.91 -8.72 7.07
CA THR A 134 2.59 -9.01 5.79
C THR A 134 3.98 -9.62 5.99
N ARG A 135 4.68 -9.25 7.06
CA ARG A 135 6.03 -9.72 7.39
C ARG A 135 6.10 -11.21 7.74
N ASN A 136 4.96 -11.82 8.09
CA ASN A 136 4.85 -13.23 8.46
C ASN A 136 4.63 -14.14 7.24
N TYR A 137 4.23 -13.58 6.11
CA TYR A 137 3.90 -14.33 4.89
C TYR A 137 4.95 -14.07 3.83
N LYS A 138 5.79 -15.08 3.58
CA LYS A 138 6.88 -15.01 2.61
C LYS A 138 6.66 -16.06 1.52
N ASP A 139 7.08 -15.71 0.30
CA ASP A 139 7.18 -16.68 -0.78
C ASP A 139 8.42 -17.59 -0.63
N ASP A 140 8.56 -18.56 -1.53
CA ASP A 140 9.70 -19.51 -1.55
C ASP A 140 11.06 -18.81 -1.71
N ASN A 141 11.07 -17.57 -2.20
CA ASN A 141 12.27 -16.75 -2.36
C ASN A 141 12.52 -15.82 -1.15
N GLY A 142 11.68 -15.90 -0.12
CA GLY A 142 11.78 -15.09 1.09
C GLY A 142 11.20 -13.67 0.95
N ASN A 143 10.56 -13.32 -0.17
CA ASN A 143 9.90 -12.04 -0.32
C ASN A 143 8.59 -12.02 0.48
N VAL A 144 8.36 -10.94 1.22
CA VAL A 144 7.11 -10.74 1.97
C VAL A 144 5.93 -10.52 1.04
N ALA A 145 4.74 -10.92 1.47
CA ALA A 145 3.50 -10.60 0.77
C ALA A 145 3.32 -9.06 0.72
N PRO A 146 3.35 -8.43 -0.46
CA PRO A 146 3.33 -6.97 -0.56
C PRO A 146 1.96 -6.36 -0.21
N LEU A 147 0.91 -7.19 -0.22
CA LEU A 147 -0.46 -6.77 0.04
C LEU A 147 -1.27 -7.90 0.65
N ILE A 148 -1.90 -7.59 1.79
CA ILE A 148 -2.88 -8.45 2.45
C ILE A 148 -4.17 -7.66 2.68
N TYR A 149 -5.31 -8.30 2.51
CA TYR A 149 -6.61 -7.72 2.82
C TYR A 149 -7.54 -8.71 3.50
N SER A 150 -8.53 -8.17 4.24
CA SER A 150 -9.50 -8.96 5.00
C SER A 150 -10.60 -9.56 4.13
N SER A 151 -11.32 -10.55 4.69
CA SER A 151 -12.58 -11.06 4.13
C SER A 151 -13.60 -9.96 3.87
N TYR A 152 -13.68 -8.95 4.76
CA TYR A 152 -14.61 -7.81 4.59
C TYR A 152 -14.31 -7.00 3.33
N THR A 153 -13.04 -6.86 2.96
CA THR A 153 -12.64 -6.25 1.70
C THR A 153 -12.91 -7.18 0.53
N LYS A 154 -12.52 -8.46 0.66
CA LYS A 154 -12.67 -9.48 -0.39
C LYS A 154 -14.13 -9.62 -0.86
N GLU A 155 -15.10 -9.57 0.04
CA GLU A 155 -16.53 -9.67 -0.26
C GLU A 155 -17.05 -8.55 -1.16
N GLN A 156 -16.34 -7.41 -1.22
CA GLN A 156 -16.69 -6.26 -2.06
C GLN A 156 -15.90 -6.20 -3.38
N LEU A 157 -14.96 -7.11 -3.60
CA LEU A 157 -14.20 -7.17 -4.86
C LEU A 157 -15.01 -7.89 -5.95
N LYS A 158 -15.01 -7.32 -7.15
CA LYS A 158 -15.72 -7.86 -8.32
C LYS A 158 -14.76 -8.47 -9.35
N ASN A 159 -13.64 -7.80 -9.61
CA ASN A 159 -12.74 -8.13 -10.72
C ASN A 159 -11.37 -8.67 -10.26
N ILE A 160 -11.03 -8.52 -8.98
CA ILE A 160 -9.75 -8.98 -8.45
C ILE A 160 -9.89 -10.39 -7.90
N LYS A 161 -9.16 -11.33 -8.51
CA LYS A 161 -9.07 -12.70 -7.99
C LYS A 161 -8.24 -12.73 -6.72
N SER A 162 -8.72 -13.48 -5.73
CA SER A 162 -8.13 -13.57 -4.39
C SER A 162 -7.76 -15.00 -4.04
N GLU A 163 -6.66 -15.15 -3.34
CA GLU A 163 -6.21 -16.40 -2.72
C GLU A 163 -6.26 -16.25 -1.20
N GLU A 164 -6.88 -17.20 -0.50
CA GLU A 164 -6.88 -17.25 0.96
C GLU A 164 -5.46 -17.55 1.44
N LEU A 165 -4.96 -16.71 2.36
CA LEU A 165 -3.64 -16.89 2.97
C LEU A 165 -3.74 -17.62 4.30
N ASP A 166 -4.63 -17.15 5.18
CA ASP A 166 -4.69 -17.61 6.56
C ASP A 166 -5.96 -17.10 7.27
N ARG A 167 -6.11 -17.53 8.53
CA ARG A 167 -7.12 -17.01 9.48
C ARG A 167 -6.42 -16.52 10.72
N ILE A 168 -6.45 -15.23 10.95
CA ILE A 168 -5.73 -14.58 12.04
C ILE A 168 -6.67 -14.15 13.16
N PHE A 169 -6.18 -14.25 14.40
CA PHE A 169 -6.87 -13.70 15.56
C PHE A 169 -6.60 -12.20 15.65
N VAL A 170 -7.67 -11.42 15.67
CA VAL A 170 -7.59 -9.97 15.79
C VAL A 170 -8.02 -9.56 17.19
N LYS A 171 -7.10 -8.94 17.95
CA LYS A 171 -7.38 -8.45 19.31
C LYS A 171 -8.62 -7.54 19.30
N GLY A 172 -9.60 -7.85 20.13
CA GLY A 172 -10.88 -7.12 20.20
C GLY A 172 -11.99 -7.67 19.30
N LYS A 173 -11.71 -8.66 18.44
CA LYS A 173 -12.72 -9.46 17.75
C LYS A 173 -12.82 -10.83 18.39
N LYS A 174 -14.05 -11.37 18.50
CA LYS A 174 -14.31 -12.72 19.07
C LYS A 174 -14.03 -13.83 18.07
N GLU A 175 -13.95 -13.51 16.78
CA GLU A 175 -13.81 -14.45 15.67
C GLU A 175 -12.51 -14.21 14.89
N LEU A 176 -12.00 -15.29 14.29
CA LEU A 176 -10.89 -15.23 13.37
C LEU A 176 -11.29 -14.47 12.09
N VAL A 177 -10.40 -13.63 11.60
CA VAL A 177 -10.57 -12.92 10.34
C VAL A 177 -9.78 -13.67 9.27
N THR A 178 -10.46 -14.11 8.22
CA THR A 178 -9.80 -14.68 7.05
C THR A 178 -9.11 -13.56 6.27
N ILE A 179 -7.87 -13.80 5.87
CA ILE A 179 -7.05 -12.86 5.14
C ILE A 179 -6.67 -13.42 3.76
N TYR A 180 -6.53 -12.53 2.81
CA TYR A 180 -6.34 -12.83 1.39
C TYR A 180 -5.18 -12.03 0.81
N LYS A 181 -4.60 -12.55 -0.26
CA LYS A 181 -3.75 -11.81 -1.19
C LYS A 181 -4.35 -11.80 -2.59
N PRO A 182 -4.02 -10.83 -3.45
CA PRO A 182 -4.45 -10.88 -4.85
C PRO A 182 -3.69 -12.00 -5.59
N VAL A 183 -4.41 -12.71 -6.47
CA VAL A 183 -3.79 -13.61 -7.46
C VAL A 183 -3.31 -12.73 -8.61
N THR A 184 -2.09 -12.26 -8.54
CA THR A 184 -1.47 -11.47 -9.60
C THR A 184 -0.10 -12.02 -9.89
N ASN A 185 0.18 -12.22 -11.16
CA ASN A 185 1.55 -12.28 -11.61
C ASN A 185 2.02 -10.82 -11.70
N LEU A 186 2.68 -10.31 -10.66
CA LEU A 186 3.09 -8.91 -10.56
C LEU A 186 3.92 -8.44 -11.77
N MET A 187 4.55 -9.38 -12.50
CA MET A 187 5.30 -9.10 -13.72
C MET A 187 4.41 -9.03 -14.96
N GLU A 188 3.38 -9.87 -15.07
CA GLU A 188 2.43 -9.84 -16.20
C GLU A 188 1.53 -8.60 -16.19
N GLY A 189 1.11 -8.14 -15.02
CA GLY A 189 0.36 -6.89 -14.89
C GLY A 189 1.15 -5.65 -15.34
N TYR A 190 2.46 -5.69 -15.27
CA TYR A 190 3.33 -4.63 -15.76
C TYR A 190 3.37 -4.58 -17.29
N ASP A 191 3.44 -5.73 -17.96
CA ASP A 191 3.45 -5.81 -19.43
C ASP A 191 2.11 -5.40 -20.05
N LEU A 192 0.98 -5.67 -19.39
CA LEU A 192 -0.34 -5.24 -19.87
C LEU A 192 -0.53 -3.73 -19.78
N ALA A 193 -0.09 -3.10 -18.67
CA ALA A 193 -0.19 -1.64 -18.51
C ALA A 193 0.75 -0.86 -19.45
N SER A 194 1.87 -1.44 -19.84
CA SER A 194 2.79 -0.85 -20.84
C SER A 194 2.22 -0.94 -22.25
N LYS A 195 1.58 -2.07 -22.59
CA LYS A 195 0.95 -2.27 -23.92
C LYS A 195 -0.26 -1.37 -24.16
N GLU A 196 -1.06 -1.05 -23.13
CA GLU A 196 -2.17 -0.10 -23.25
C GLU A 196 -1.71 1.35 -23.49
N LYS A 197 -0.57 1.76 -22.93
CA LYS A 197 0.00 3.10 -23.16
C LYS A 197 0.58 3.26 -24.54
N ASP A 198 1.18 2.22 -25.10
CA ASP A 198 1.71 2.26 -26.47
C ASP A 198 0.60 2.28 -27.53
N GLN A 199 -0.55 1.64 -27.25
CA GLN A 199 -1.72 1.69 -28.15
C GLN A 199 -2.47 3.04 -28.10
N THR A 200 -2.43 3.78 -26.99
CA THR A 200 -3.03 5.12 -26.90
C THR A 200 -2.17 6.21 -27.53
N ASN A 201 -0.85 6.05 -27.56
CA ASN A 201 0.05 7.00 -28.22
C ASN A 201 0.06 6.81 -29.74
N SER A 202 -0.08 5.58 -30.25
CA SER A 202 -0.13 5.32 -31.70
C SER A 202 -1.43 5.76 -32.38
N LYS A 203 -2.48 6.11 -31.62
CA LYS A 203 -3.77 6.64 -32.14
C LYS A 203 -3.83 8.17 -32.15
N LYS A 204 -2.82 8.88 -31.66
CA LYS A 204 -2.77 10.34 -31.67
C LYS A 204 -1.93 10.93 -32.81
N ASP A 205 -1.22 10.09 -33.55
CA ASP A 205 -0.33 10.51 -34.66
C ASP A 205 -0.86 10.07 -36.07
N ASN A 206 -2.20 9.85 -36.20
CA ASN A 206 -2.88 9.65 -37.49
C ASN A 206 -4.06 10.60 -37.63
#